data_ed695eba2dc3a7aa9cd12c8adb5b032a
#
_entry.id   ed695eba2dc3a7aa9cd12c8adb5b032a
#
_cell.length_a   1.000
_cell.length_b   1.000
_cell.length_c   1.000
_cell.angle_alpha   90.00
_cell.angle_beta   90.00
_cell.angle_gamma   90.00
#
_symmetry.space_group_name_H-M   'P 1'
#
loop_
_entity.id
_entity.type
_entity.pdbx_description
1 polymer ?
#
loop_
_entity_poly.entity_id
_entity_poly.type
_entity_poly.pdbx_seq_one_letter_code
_entity_poly.pdbx_strand_id
1 'polypeptide(L)'
;IGQNRMLILLYVAIFFGCTLLFQSTAGKSETSYQAEKLNIGIVDEDGGSLAESLTEYLGNLHHLIPVENDVSEIQEKLYYREVYYVVRIPENFYEKCIKGDEKLSVTKIPDTYSGSYVDQQINSFLNNARTYQAAGFTEAEAASALERTQSVKVTFLKDGKNTEDAPYVYYFRYMPYLFLALSGFVMGNILIVFHNPDLKKRMAASPVSGRRQSLEGILCMSLAGIALWIFVIVIAIVFFGKDFYTSGNFAYYLLNSVFMLFVAIALAYLMGTIAPNRDALTGIANIISLGMCFLGGAFVPLEFMGNDVKAVSQFLPVYWYEKANDILADFGHLTASAKGQFLQAIMIQLVFAAAFVCLVLVVE
;
A
#
# COMPACT_ATOMS: atom_id res chain seq x y z
N ILE A 1 14.11 -23.17 19.87
CA ILE A 1 13.55 -21.82 20.18
C ILE A 1 14.61 -20.96 20.92
N GLY A 2 15.27 -21.46 21.98
CA GLY A 2 16.21 -20.67 22.77
C GLY A 2 17.44 -20.11 22.01
N GLN A 3 18.01 -20.86 21.07
CA GLN A 3 19.17 -20.42 20.29
C GLN A 3 18.86 -19.33 19.24
N ASN A 4 17.62 -19.20 18.81
CA ASN A 4 17.21 -18.31 17.71
C ASN A 4 16.26 -17.18 18.16
N ARG A 5 16.23 -16.89 19.48
CA ARG A 5 15.35 -15.85 20.06
C ARG A 5 15.57 -14.47 19.44
N MET A 6 16.82 -14.13 19.05
CA MET A 6 17.13 -12.85 18.41
C MET A 6 16.46 -12.69 17.05
N LEU A 7 16.42 -13.74 16.22
CA LEU A 7 15.74 -13.72 14.93
C LEU A 7 14.22 -13.62 15.07
N ILE A 8 13.64 -14.34 16.04
CA ILE A 8 12.21 -14.25 16.35
C ILE A 8 11.86 -12.82 16.78
N LEU A 9 12.66 -12.23 17.67
CA LEU A 9 12.48 -10.84 18.09
C LEU A 9 12.63 -9.86 16.94
N LEU A 10 13.55 -10.11 15.99
CA LEU A 10 13.72 -9.27 14.79
C LEU A 10 12.46 -9.29 13.92
N TYR A 11 11.89 -10.46 13.61
CA TYR A 11 10.67 -10.55 12.81
C TYR A 11 9.48 -9.87 13.49
N VAL A 12 9.34 -10.05 14.81
CA VAL A 12 8.30 -9.38 15.59
C VAL A 12 8.53 -7.86 15.60
N ALA A 13 9.78 -7.39 15.74
CA ALA A 13 10.11 -5.97 15.70
C ALA A 13 9.84 -5.34 14.32
N ILE A 14 10.14 -6.03 13.23
CA ILE A 14 9.80 -5.58 11.87
C ILE A 14 8.29 -5.47 11.70
N PHE A 15 7.53 -6.48 12.12
CA PHE A 15 6.08 -6.48 12.05
C PHE A 15 5.46 -5.28 12.79
N PHE A 16 5.83 -5.06 14.05
CA PHE A 16 5.32 -3.92 14.81
C PHE A 16 5.85 -2.58 14.27
N GLY A 17 7.12 -2.54 13.83
CA GLY A 17 7.71 -1.35 13.23
C GLY A 17 6.96 -0.92 11.97
N CYS A 18 6.69 -1.84 11.04
CA CYS A 18 5.88 -1.56 9.86
C CYS A 18 4.46 -1.12 10.24
N THR A 19 3.79 -1.83 11.14
CA THR A 19 2.44 -1.49 11.58
C THR A 19 2.37 -0.06 12.13
N LEU A 20 3.29 0.33 13.03
CA LEU A 20 3.31 1.66 13.65
C LEU A 20 3.69 2.76 12.66
N LEU A 21 4.68 2.52 11.78
CA LEU A 21 5.10 3.50 10.77
C LEU A 21 3.96 3.85 9.83
N PHE A 22 3.31 2.83 9.26
CA PHE A 22 2.23 3.07 8.31
C PHE A 22 0.96 3.61 8.97
N GLN A 23 0.64 3.17 10.19
CA GLN A 23 -0.44 3.76 10.98
C GLN A 23 -0.21 5.26 11.22
N SER A 24 1.01 5.68 11.53
CA SER A 24 1.34 7.10 11.76
C SER A 24 1.25 7.95 10.50
N THR A 25 1.45 7.34 9.34
CA THR A 25 1.38 8.03 8.04
C THR A 25 -0.06 8.09 7.53
N ALA A 26 -0.83 7.02 7.72
CA ALA A 26 -2.22 6.92 7.26
C ALA A 26 -3.22 7.73 8.09
N GLY A 27 -2.96 7.91 9.39
CA GLY A 27 -3.82 8.73 10.27
C GLY A 27 -3.86 10.23 9.94
N LYS A 28 -3.22 10.64 8.84
CA LYS A 28 -3.27 12.01 8.30
C LYS A 28 -4.12 12.13 7.03
N SER A 29 -4.89 11.11 6.67
CA SER A 29 -5.93 11.25 5.64
C SER A 29 -7.01 12.20 6.17
N GLU A 30 -6.80 13.48 5.95
CA GLU A 30 -7.77 14.52 6.32
C GLU A 30 -9.08 14.25 5.57
N THR A 31 -10.18 14.23 6.33
CA THR A 31 -11.56 14.15 5.82
C THR A 31 -11.97 15.35 4.94
N SER A 32 -11.09 16.30 4.79
CA SER A 32 -11.14 17.38 3.81
C SER A 32 -9.92 17.29 2.91
N TYR A 33 -10.16 17.23 1.60
CA TYR A 33 -9.11 17.41 0.61
C TYR A 33 -8.35 18.71 0.92
N GLN A 34 -7.16 18.64 1.48
CA GLN A 34 -6.22 19.74 1.53
C GLN A 34 -5.30 19.59 0.32
N ALA A 35 -5.42 20.57 -0.58
CA ALA A 35 -4.51 20.65 -1.71
C ALA A 35 -3.07 20.74 -1.17
N GLU A 36 -2.20 19.83 -1.58
CA GLU A 36 -0.79 19.87 -1.22
C GLU A 36 -0.18 21.15 -1.80
N LYS A 37 0.37 22.01 -0.94
CA LYS A 37 1.05 23.22 -1.39
C LYS A 37 2.43 22.87 -1.90
N LEU A 38 2.64 23.11 -3.19
CA LEU A 38 3.91 22.87 -3.87
C LEU A 38 4.72 24.16 -3.96
N ASN A 39 6.03 24.03 -4.03
CA ASN A 39 6.89 25.15 -4.40
C ASN A 39 6.84 25.31 -5.93
N ILE A 40 6.29 26.42 -6.40
CA ILE A 40 6.19 26.72 -7.83
C ILE A 40 6.87 28.06 -8.14
N GLY A 41 7.46 28.17 -9.32
CA GLY A 41 8.04 29.41 -9.85
C GLY A 41 7.11 30.03 -10.89
N ILE A 42 7.05 31.34 -10.93
CA ILE A 42 6.34 32.10 -11.95
C ILE A 42 7.33 33.09 -12.56
N VAL A 43 7.45 33.06 -13.88
CA VAL A 43 8.17 34.05 -14.67
C VAL A 43 7.11 34.85 -15.45
N ASP A 44 6.81 36.04 -14.99
CA ASP A 44 5.81 36.92 -15.60
C ASP A 44 6.52 37.94 -16.51
N GLU A 45 6.27 37.86 -17.84
CA GLU A 45 6.77 38.77 -18.86
C GLU A 45 5.70 39.77 -19.33
N ASP A 46 4.44 39.63 -18.85
CA ASP A 46 3.28 40.41 -19.29
C ASP A 46 2.98 41.58 -18.35
N GLY A 47 2.90 41.34 -17.04
CA GLY A 47 2.55 42.32 -16.03
C GLY A 47 1.11 42.86 -16.18
N GLY A 48 0.25 42.20 -16.96
CA GLY A 48 -1.16 42.57 -17.14
C GLY A 48 -2.05 42.13 -15.98
N SER A 49 -3.26 42.70 -15.89
CA SER A 49 -4.19 42.40 -14.79
C SER A 49 -4.55 40.92 -14.69
N LEU A 50 -4.61 40.20 -15.80
CA LEU A 50 -4.92 38.78 -15.82
C LEU A 50 -3.69 37.92 -15.44
N ALA A 51 -2.47 38.37 -15.74
CA ALA A 51 -1.24 37.74 -15.32
C ALA A 51 -1.05 37.86 -13.79
N GLU A 52 -1.34 39.04 -13.23
CA GLU A 52 -1.38 39.24 -11.78
C GLU A 52 -2.41 38.34 -11.09
N SER A 53 -3.64 38.26 -11.65
CA SER A 53 -4.69 37.35 -11.15
C SER A 53 -4.28 35.87 -11.19
N LEU A 54 -3.59 35.42 -12.23
CA LEU A 54 -3.08 34.05 -12.30
C LEU A 54 -2.01 33.81 -11.24
N THR A 55 -1.13 34.78 -11.03
CA THR A 55 -0.09 34.74 -10.01
C THR A 55 -0.68 34.68 -8.61
N GLU A 56 -1.68 35.51 -8.32
CA GLU A 56 -2.38 35.48 -7.04
C GLU A 56 -3.16 34.18 -6.83
N TYR A 57 -3.87 33.70 -7.87
CA TYR A 57 -4.58 32.42 -7.83
C TYR A 57 -3.65 31.25 -7.47
N LEU A 58 -2.50 31.17 -8.13
CA LEU A 58 -1.50 30.12 -7.84
C LEU A 58 -0.83 30.32 -6.48
N GLY A 59 -0.60 31.58 -6.05
CA GLY A 59 -0.05 31.90 -4.73
C GLY A 59 -0.97 31.53 -3.57
N ASN A 60 -2.28 31.59 -3.76
CA ASN A 60 -3.25 31.13 -2.77
C ASN A 60 -3.23 29.60 -2.61
N LEU A 61 -2.92 28.86 -3.68
CA LEU A 61 -2.91 27.41 -3.72
C LEU A 61 -1.53 26.79 -3.40
N HIS A 62 -0.44 27.52 -3.68
CA HIS A 62 0.93 27.03 -3.61
C HIS A 62 1.88 28.03 -2.94
N HIS A 63 3.13 27.61 -2.73
CA HIS A 63 4.21 28.50 -2.29
C HIS A 63 4.95 29.02 -3.51
N LEU A 64 4.89 30.34 -3.73
CA LEU A 64 5.62 30.98 -4.82
C LEU A 64 7.08 31.17 -4.41
N ILE A 65 7.98 30.62 -5.20
CA ILE A 65 9.43 30.80 -5.07
C ILE A 65 9.88 31.73 -6.19
N PRO A 66 10.60 32.82 -5.89
CA PRO A 66 11.13 33.71 -6.91
C PRO A 66 12.12 32.96 -7.81
N VAL A 67 11.92 33.08 -9.11
CA VAL A 67 12.73 32.46 -10.16
C VAL A 67 13.03 33.51 -11.23
N GLU A 68 14.31 33.68 -11.56
CA GLU A 68 14.70 34.54 -12.66
C GLU A 68 14.41 33.91 -14.03
N ASN A 69 14.29 34.72 -15.06
CA ASN A 69 14.05 34.25 -16.42
C ASN A 69 15.35 33.72 -17.05
N ASP A 70 16.04 32.82 -16.34
CA ASP A 70 17.24 32.13 -16.82
C ASP A 70 17.01 30.62 -16.82
N VAL A 71 17.23 30.00 -17.98
CA VAL A 71 17.04 28.55 -18.16
C VAL A 71 17.94 27.74 -17.24
N SER A 72 19.15 28.20 -16.97
CA SER A 72 20.13 27.52 -16.13
C SER A 72 19.66 27.51 -14.66
N GLU A 73 19.17 28.64 -14.17
CA GLU A 73 18.63 28.76 -12.81
C GLU A 73 17.35 27.90 -12.63
N ILE A 74 16.46 27.95 -13.64
CA ILE A 74 15.22 27.12 -13.63
C ILE A 74 15.57 25.62 -13.55
N GLN A 75 16.55 25.18 -14.37
CA GLN A 75 16.99 23.78 -14.36
C GLN A 75 17.63 23.38 -13.04
N GLU A 76 18.45 24.25 -12.45
CA GLU A 76 19.10 24.00 -11.18
C GLU A 76 18.09 23.87 -10.04
N LYS A 77 17.15 24.81 -9.92
CA LYS A 77 16.08 24.76 -8.90
C LYS A 77 15.16 23.54 -9.03
N LEU A 78 14.87 23.12 -10.27
CA LEU A 78 14.11 21.88 -10.52
C LEU A 78 14.94 20.64 -10.17
N TYR A 79 16.23 20.62 -10.49
CA TYR A 79 17.12 19.50 -10.19
C TYR A 79 17.28 19.27 -8.68
N TYR A 80 17.47 20.35 -7.90
CA TYR A 80 17.56 20.28 -6.44
C TYR A 80 16.20 20.19 -5.74
N ARG A 81 15.08 20.16 -6.52
CA ARG A 81 13.71 20.11 -6.01
C ARG A 81 13.34 21.29 -5.09
N GLU A 82 13.97 22.42 -5.26
CA GLU A 82 13.56 23.66 -4.63
C GLU A 82 12.24 24.16 -5.19
N VAL A 83 12.03 23.93 -6.50
CA VAL A 83 10.81 24.19 -7.23
C VAL A 83 10.39 22.93 -8.00
N TYR A 84 9.11 22.62 -8.01
CA TYR A 84 8.57 21.45 -8.72
C TYR A 84 7.97 21.78 -10.09
N TYR A 85 7.62 23.04 -10.29
CA TYR A 85 6.92 23.52 -11.46
C TYR A 85 7.25 24.99 -11.71
N VAL A 86 7.52 25.35 -12.94
CA VAL A 86 7.73 26.74 -13.34
C VAL A 86 6.82 27.05 -14.52
N VAL A 87 6.00 28.09 -14.39
CA VAL A 87 5.16 28.62 -15.45
C VAL A 87 5.74 29.94 -15.95
N ARG A 88 5.79 30.09 -17.27
CA ARG A 88 6.18 31.34 -17.93
C ARG A 88 4.93 31.97 -18.56
N ILE A 89 4.58 33.18 -18.13
CA ILE A 89 3.51 33.99 -18.68
C ILE A 89 4.11 34.87 -19.76
N PRO A 90 3.76 34.71 -21.06
CA PRO A 90 4.37 35.45 -22.15
C PRO A 90 3.84 36.86 -22.24
N GLU A 91 4.58 37.79 -22.84
CA GLU A 91 4.11 39.13 -23.22
C GLU A 91 2.80 39.04 -24.03
N ASN A 92 1.86 39.94 -23.76
CA ASN A 92 0.52 39.96 -24.33
C ASN A 92 -0.27 38.68 -24.03
N PHE A 93 -0.24 38.23 -22.76
CA PHE A 93 -0.86 36.99 -22.28
C PHE A 93 -2.34 36.89 -22.64
N TYR A 94 -3.10 37.98 -22.45
CA TYR A 94 -4.55 38.00 -22.75
C TYR A 94 -4.84 37.78 -24.24
N GLU A 95 -4.11 38.48 -25.13
CA GLU A 95 -4.34 38.34 -26.57
C GLU A 95 -3.88 37.01 -27.12
N LYS A 96 -2.73 36.49 -26.65
CA LYS A 96 -2.17 35.22 -27.14
C LYS A 96 -2.84 33.98 -26.57
N CYS A 97 -3.02 33.93 -25.25
CA CYS A 97 -3.43 32.69 -24.56
C CYS A 97 -4.94 32.64 -24.29
N ILE A 98 -5.63 33.80 -24.17
CA ILE A 98 -7.07 33.83 -23.90
C ILE A 98 -7.87 34.00 -25.17
N LYS A 99 -7.58 35.02 -25.98
CA LYS A 99 -8.22 35.23 -27.29
C LYS A 99 -7.66 34.30 -28.37
N GLY A 100 -6.35 34.05 -28.32
CA GLY A 100 -5.66 33.10 -29.19
C GLY A 100 -5.62 31.69 -28.63
N ASP A 101 -4.94 30.79 -29.35
CA ASP A 101 -4.78 29.39 -28.99
C ASP A 101 -3.39 29.05 -28.46
N GLU A 102 -2.59 30.07 -28.12
CA GLU A 102 -1.23 29.85 -27.61
C GLU A 102 -1.29 29.23 -26.21
N LYS A 103 -0.45 28.22 -25.99
CA LYS A 103 -0.36 27.52 -24.70
C LYS A 103 0.71 28.17 -23.84
N LEU A 104 0.44 28.25 -22.53
CA LEU A 104 1.47 28.66 -21.57
C LEU A 104 2.67 27.69 -21.61
N SER A 105 3.85 28.25 -21.60
CA SER A 105 5.09 27.48 -21.51
C SER A 105 5.32 27.06 -20.06
N VAL A 106 5.51 25.77 -19.83
CA VAL A 106 5.74 25.21 -18.50
C VAL A 106 6.98 24.33 -18.49
N THR A 107 7.74 24.41 -17.40
CA THR A 107 8.87 23.51 -17.13
C THR A 107 8.59 22.80 -15.81
N LYS A 108 8.58 21.48 -15.83
CA LYS A 108 8.23 20.65 -14.66
C LYS A 108 9.09 19.39 -14.60
N ILE A 109 9.16 18.79 -13.42
CA ILE A 109 9.79 17.48 -13.26
C ILE A 109 8.92 16.43 -13.96
N PRO A 110 9.47 15.63 -14.92
CA PRO A 110 8.72 14.62 -15.64
C PRO A 110 8.08 13.59 -14.71
N ASP A 111 6.94 13.02 -15.12
CA ASP A 111 6.23 11.92 -14.47
C ASP A 111 5.88 12.15 -12.99
N THR A 112 5.67 13.40 -12.58
CA THR A 112 5.19 13.73 -11.24
C THR A 112 3.69 14.00 -11.23
N TYR A 113 2.94 13.38 -10.28
CA TYR A 113 1.52 13.70 -10.07
C TYR A 113 1.29 15.17 -9.73
N SER A 114 2.22 15.76 -8.96
CA SER A 114 2.24 17.17 -8.59
C SER A 114 2.24 18.10 -9.82
N GLY A 115 3.04 17.81 -10.84
CA GLY A 115 3.08 18.60 -12.09
C GLY A 115 1.76 18.57 -12.85
N SER A 116 1.10 17.41 -12.92
CA SER A 116 -0.21 17.26 -13.58
C SER A 116 -1.33 17.98 -12.82
N TYR A 117 -1.22 18.06 -11.49
CA TYR A 117 -2.16 18.80 -10.66
C TYR A 117 -2.11 20.31 -10.92
N VAL A 118 -0.91 20.90 -11.01
CA VAL A 118 -0.73 22.31 -11.34
C VAL A 118 -1.22 22.59 -12.77
N ASP A 119 -0.95 21.70 -13.74
CA ASP A 119 -1.50 21.80 -15.10
C ASP A 119 -3.02 21.92 -15.10
N GLN A 120 -3.70 21.11 -14.30
CA GLN A 120 -5.16 21.13 -14.21
C GLN A 120 -5.69 22.44 -13.61
N GLN A 121 -5.00 22.99 -12.62
CA GLN A 121 -5.38 24.27 -12.00
C GLN A 121 -5.20 25.43 -12.99
N ILE A 122 -4.06 25.49 -13.69
CA ILE A 122 -3.81 26.49 -14.73
C ILE A 122 -4.85 26.37 -15.85
N ASN A 123 -5.11 25.18 -16.34
CA ASN A 123 -6.13 24.95 -17.36
C ASN A 123 -7.53 25.38 -16.90
N SER A 124 -7.85 25.15 -15.63
CA SER A 124 -9.13 25.62 -15.04
C SER A 124 -9.21 27.13 -15.04
N PHE A 125 -8.14 27.83 -14.62
CA PHE A 125 -8.07 29.29 -14.65
C PHE A 125 -8.24 29.82 -16.08
N LEU A 126 -7.47 29.29 -17.04
CA LEU A 126 -7.53 29.71 -18.45
C LEU A 126 -8.92 29.49 -19.06
N ASN A 127 -9.55 28.36 -18.78
CA ASN A 127 -10.90 28.06 -19.28
C ASN A 127 -11.95 29.00 -18.70
N ASN A 128 -11.82 29.36 -17.42
CA ASN A 128 -12.70 30.33 -16.79
C ASN A 128 -12.48 31.74 -17.39
N ALA A 129 -11.22 32.16 -17.59
CA ALA A 129 -10.89 33.42 -18.24
C ALA A 129 -11.46 33.52 -19.66
N ARG A 130 -11.33 32.44 -20.45
CA ARG A 130 -11.93 32.35 -21.79
C ARG A 130 -13.45 32.42 -21.77
N THR A 131 -14.07 31.84 -20.75
CA THR A 131 -15.54 31.90 -20.57
C THR A 131 -15.98 33.32 -20.30
N TYR A 132 -15.29 34.07 -19.44
CA TYR A 132 -15.61 35.49 -19.20
C TYR A 132 -15.37 36.34 -20.44
N GLN A 133 -14.25 36.10 -21.17
CA GLN A 133 -13.97 36.78 -22.44
C GLN A 133 -15.09 36.51 -23.47
N ALA A 134 -15.54 35.27 -23.62
CA ALA A 134 -16.61 34.90 -24.54
C ALA A 134 -17.96 35.55 -24.14
N ALA A 135 -18.15 35.84 -22.84
CA ALA A 135 -19.30 36.60 -22.32
C ALA A 135 -19.19 38.12 -22.49
N GLY A 136 -18.09 38.61 -23.09
CA GLY A 136 -17.89 40.04 -23.41
C GLY A 136 -17.23 40.86 -22.31
N PHE A 137 -16.66 40.22 -21.28
CA PHE A 137 -15.92 40.91 -20.21
C PHE A 137 -14.57 41.42 -20.74
N THR A 138 -14.18 42.60 -20.27
CA THR A 138 -12.83 43.12 -20.48
C THR A 138 -11.80 42.32 -19.65
N GLU A 139 -10.51 42.45 -19.95
CA GLU A 139 -9.44 41.78 -19.21
C GLU A 139 -9.50 42.05 -17.69
N ALA A 140 -9.63 43.33 -17.30
CA ALA A 140 -9.71 43.75 -15.90
C ALA A 140 -10.98 43.21 -15.19
N GLU A 141 -12.13 43.18 -15.89
CA GLU A 141 -13.36 42.60 -15.35
C GLU A 141 -13.27 41.08 -15.18
N ALA A 142 -12.65 40.38 -16.13
CA ALA A 142 -12.40 38.95 -16.04
C ALA A 142 -11.42 38.61 -14.90
N ALA A 143 -10.36 39.39 -14.72
CA ALA A 143 -9.44 39.27 -13.61
C ALA A 143 -10.16 39.41 -12.26
N SER A 144 -10.91 40.49 -12.07
CA SER A 144 -11.70 40.76 -10.85
C SER A 144 -12.77 39.67 -10.57
N ALA A 145 -13.33 39.07 -11.61
CA ALA A 145 -14.29 37.98 -11.47
C ALA A 145 -13.62 36.65 -11.01
N LEU A 146 -12.40 36.40 -11.45
CA LEU A 146 -11.60 35.23 -11.10
C LEU A 146 -11.05 35.28 -9.66
N GLU A 147 -10.78 36.48 -9.12
CA GLU A 147 -10.39 36.69 -7.72
C GLU A 147 -11.48 36.29 -6.72
N ARG A 148 -12.76 36.28 -7.14
CA ARG A 148 -13.86 35.84 -6.29
C ARG A 148 -13.83 34.34 -6.10
N THR A 149 -12.98 33.86 -5.19
CA THR A 149 -12.86 32.47 -4.84
C THR A 149 -14.18 31.93 -4.27
N GLN A 150 -14.87 31.08 -4.99
CA GLN A 150 -15.95 30.29 -4.41
C GLN A 150 -15.32 29.14 -3.63
N SER A 151 -15.44 29.15 -2.31
CA SER A 151 -15.07 28.02 -1.50
C SER A 151 -16.06 26.87 -1.76
N VAL A 152 -15.67 25.94 -2.61
CA VAL A 152 -16.46 24.73 -2.85
C VAL A 152 -16.14 23.75 -1.71
N LYS A 153 -17.12 23.51 -0.83
CA LYS A 153 -17.01 22.45 0.16
C LYS A 153 -17.21 21.11 -0.55
N VAL A 154 -16.11 20.43 -0.86
CA VAL A 154 -16.18 19.08 -1.40
C VAL A 154 -16.60 18.15 -0.25
N THR A 155 -17.79 17.58 -0.35
CA THR A 155 -18.25 16.52 0.54
C THR A 155 -18.20 15.22 -0.25
N PHE A 156 -17.33 14.31 0.14
CA PHE A 156 -17.31 12.97 -0.46
C PHE A 156 -18.62 12.27 -0.13
N LEU A 157 -19.30 11.76 -1.17
CA LEU A 157 -20.45 10.88 -0.97
C LEU A 157 -19.93 9.58 -0.34
N LYS A 158 -20.45 9.27 0.83
CA LYS A 158 -20.16 7.99 1.50
C LYS A 158 -20.95 6.87 0.80
N ASP A 159 -20.35 6.24 -0.18
CA ASP A 159 -20.89 5.02 -0.83
C ASP A 159 -20.83 3.78 0.08
N GLY A 160 -21.00 3.95 1.39
CA GLY A 160 -20.85 2.87 2.38
C GLY A 160 -19.40 2.42 2.60
N LYS A 161 -18.43 3.02 1.91
CA LYS A 161 -17.00 2.80 2.12
C LYS A 161 -16.50 3.64 3.30
N ASN A 162 -15.60 3.07 4.08
CA ASN A 162 -14.90 3.81 5.12
C ASN A 162 -13.96 4.84 4.46
N THR A 163 -13.99 6.06 4.93
CA THR A 163 -13.09 7.13 4.45
C THR A 163 -11.71 7.10 5.10
N GLU A 164 -11.57 6.38 6.19
CA GLU A 164 -10.32 6.22 6.93
C GLU A 164 -10.16 4.77 7.33
N ASP A 165 -8.98 4.20 7.07
CA ASP A 165 -8.65 2.88 7.54
C ASP A 165 -8.45 2.91 9.06
N ALA A 166 -9.18 2.06 9.77
CA ALA A 166 -8.96 1.89 11.19
C ALA A 166 -7.55 1.34 11.46
N PRO A 167 -6.89 1.73 12.56
CA PRO A 167 -5.51 1.32 12.86
C PRO A 167 -5.25 -0.19 12.81
N TYR A 168 -6.25 -1.01 13.17
CA TYR A 168 -6.14 -2.47 13.10
C TYR A 168 -6.06 -3.02 11.67
N VAL A 169 -6.50 -2.26 10.64
CA VAL A 169 -6.40 -2.67 9.23
C VAL A 169 -4.93 -2.89 8.84
N TYR A 170 -4.05 -1.96 9.23
CA TYR A 170 -2.60 -2.06 8.98
C TYR A 170 -1.99 -3.24 9.73
N TYR A 171 -2.45 -3.53 10.94
CA TYR A 171 -2.00 -4.68 11.70
C TYR A 171 -2.28 -5.99 10.96
N PHE A 172 -3.49 -6.15 10.43
CA PHE A 172 -3.86 -7.33 9.65
C PHE A 172 -3.15 -7.37 8.30
N ARG A 173 -2.90 -6.23 7.66
CA ARG A 173 -2.15 -6.13 6.40
C ARG A 173 -0.74 -6.70 6.51
N TYR A 174 -0.02 -6.47 7.60
CA TYR A 174 1.34 -7.00 7.78
C TYR A 174 1.39 -8.40 8.38
N MET A 175 0.27 -8.97 8.77
CA MET A 175 0.19 -10.30 9.39
C MET A 175 0.75 -11.46 8.51
N PRO A 176 0.57 -11.47 7.17
CA PRO A 176 1.17 -12.50 6.32
C PRO A 176 2.68 -12.59 6.44
N TYR A 177 3.37 -11.44 6.54
CA TYR A 177 4.81 -11.43 6.72
C TYR A 177 5.22 -12.14 8.01
N LEU A 178 4.56 -11.84 9.11
CA LEU A 178 4.84 -12.47 10.39
C LEU A 178 4.59 -13.99 10.33
N PHE A 179 3.48 -14.41 9.76
CA PHE A 179 3.14 -15.82 9.64
C PHE A 179 4.12 -16.58 8.74
N LEU A 180 4.42 -16.05 7.55
CA LEU A 180 5.34 -16.68 6.61
C LEU A 180 6.75 -16.75 7.17
N ALA A 181 7.28 -15.66 7.71
CA ALA A 181 8.63 -15.60 8.25
C ALA A 181 8.80 -16.47 9.49
N LEU A 182 7.93 -16.35 10.49
CA LEU A 182 8.04 -17.12 11.74
C LEU A 182 7.73 -18.61 11.52
N SER A 183 6.69 -18.94 10.75
CA SER A 183 6.39 -20.34 10.46
C SER A 183 7.51 -20.98 9.65
N GLY A 184 7.99 -20.31 8.59
CA GLY A 184 9.09 -20.78 7.77
C GLY A 184 10.35 -21.04 8.59
N PHE A 185 10.70 -20.07 9.44
CA PHE A 185 11.89 -20.18 10.28
C PHE A 185 11.72 -21.23 11.39
N VAL A 186 10.66 -21.20 12.19
CA VAL A 186 10.49 -22.09 13.35
C VAL A 186 10.21 -23.52 12.90
N MET A 187 9.20 -23.71 12.04
CA MET A 187 8.79 -25.03 11.59
C MET A 187 9.81 -25.67 10.66
N GLY A 188 10.38 -24.87 9.74
CA GLY A 188 11.41 -25.35 8.85
C GLY A 188 12.66 -25.84 9.60
N ASN A 189 13.10 -25.16 10.66
CA ASN A 189 14.20 -25.61 11.50
C ASN A 189 13.89 -26.93 12.23
N ILE A 190 12.64 -27.16 12.63
CA ILE A 190 12.22 -28.42 13.22
C ILE A 190 12.33 -29.55 12.18
N LEU A 191 11.84 -29.30 10.96
CA LEU A 191 11.89 -30.29 9.87
C LEU A 191 13.33 -30.68 9.48
N ILE A 192 14.24 -29.70 9.38
CA ILE A 192 15.66 -29.98 9.10
C ILE A 192 16.26 -30.93 10.14
N VAL A 193 15.90 -30.80 11.42
CA VAL A 193 16.37 -31.73 12.46
C VAL A 193 15.84 -33.15 12.20
N PHE A 194 14.58 -33.27 11.77
CA PHE A 194 14.00 -34.60 11.44
C PHE A 194 14.60 -35.21 10.15
N HIS A 195 15.18 -34.39 9.27
CA HIS A 195 15.90 -34.89 8.08
C HIS A 195 17.32 -35.46 8.38
N ASN A 196 17.79 -35.32 9.62
CA ASN A 196 19.08 -35.93 10.02
C ASN A 196 19.04 -37.45 9.80
N PRO A 197 19.99 -38.05 9.05
CA PRO A 197 20.01 -39.48 8.75
C PRO A 197 20.01 -40.40 9.97
N ASP A 198 20.69 -39.98 11.05
CA ASP A 198 20.76 -40.78 12.28
C ASP A 198 19.41 -40.73 13.04
N LEU A 199 18.73 -39.61 13.02
CA LEU A 199 17.39 -39.49 13.60
C LEU A 199 16.39 -40.30 12.77
N LYS A 200 16.45 -40.24 11.43
CA LYS A 200 15.59 -41.05 10.53
C LYS A 200 15.78 -42.55 10.80
N LYS A 201 17.03 -43.04 10.97
CA LYS A 201 17.30 -44.44 11.31
C LYS A 201 16.68 -44.83 12.66
N ARG A 202 16.81 -43.97 13.68
CA ARG A 202 16.21 -44.21 15.00
C ARG A 202 14.69 -44.22 14.96
N MET A 203 14.09 -43.30 14.20
CA MET A 203 12.65 -43.23 13.97
C MET A 203 12.14 -44.46 13.23
N ALA A 204 12.86 -44.92 12.21
CA ALA A 204 12.53 -46.16 11.48
C ALA A 204 12.63 -47.42 12.34
N ALA A 205 13.54 -47.45 13.31
CA ALA A 205 13.69 -48.56 14.28
C ALA A 205 12.64 -48.47 15.43
N SER A 206 11.86 -47.41 15.51
CA SER A 206 10.81 -47.22 16.53
C SER A 206 9.62 -48.14 16.25
N PRO A 207 8.89 -48.65 17.29
CA PRO A 207 7.66 -49.39 17.10
C PRO A 207 6.49 -48.55 16.59
N VAL A 208 6.66 -47.20 16.49
CA VAL A 208 5.66 -46.28 15.98
C VAL A 208 5.73 -46.25 14.44
N SER A 209 4.58 -46.49 13.80
CA SER A 209 4.53 -46.44 12.32
C SER A 209 4.89 -45.06 11.75
N GLY A 210 5.53 -45.00 10.60
CA GLY A 210 5.95 -43.75 9.96
C GLY A 210 4.74 -42.79 9.72
N ARG A 211 3.58 -43.34 9.37
CA ARG A 211 2.34 -42.54 9.21
C ARG A 211 1.95 -41.80 10.50
N ARG A 212 2.05 -42.49 11.65
CA ARG A 212 1.75 -41.89 12.95
C ARG A 212 2.76 -40.80 13.32
N GLN A 213 4.05 -41.05 13.04
CA GLN A 213 5.12 -40.06 13.27
C GLN A 213 4.88 -38.77 12.44
N SER A 214 4.53 -38.92 11.15
CA SER A 214 4.20 -37.78 10.27
C SER A 214 2.95 -37.02 10.75
N LEU A 215 1.88 -37.74 11.16
CA LEU A 215 0.69 -37.11 11.70
C LEU A 215 0.96 -36.34 13.01
N GLU A 216 1.73 -36.92 13.92
CA GLU A 216 2.13 -36.27 15.18
C GLU A 216 2.99 -35.02 14.90
N GLY A 217 3.87 -35.06 13.88
CA GLY A 217 4.66 -33.93 13.42
C GLY A 217 3.77 -32.79 12.88
N ILE A 218 2.84 -33.11 11.99
CA ILE A 218 1.88 -32.13 11.44
C ILE A 218 1.01 -31.52 12.54
N LEU A 219 0.50 -32.33 13.46
CA LEU A 219 -0.28 -31.84 14.59
C LEU A 219 0.52 -30.90 15.49
N CYS A 220 1.76 -31.27 15.81
CA CYS A 220 2.64 -30.41 16.61
C CYS A 220 2.89 -29.04 15.95
N MET A 221 3.15 -29.04 14.63
CA MET A 221 3.33 -27.81 13.84
C MET A 221 2.06 -26.98 13.77
N SER A 222 0.92 -27.62 13.56
CA SER A 222 -0.38 -26.96 13.54
C SER A 222 -0.71 -26.33 14.90
N LEU A 223 -0.43 -27.02 16.01
CA LEU A 223 -0.60 -26.46 17.35
C LEU A 223 0.32 -25.26 17.61
N ALA A 224 1.58 -25.32 17.17
CA ALA A 224 2.50 -24.19 17.27
C ALA A 224 2.02 -22.99 16.44
N GLY A 225 1.50 -23.22 15.23
CA GLY A 225 0.91 -22.18 14.39
C GLY A 225 -0.33 -21.56 15.01
N ILE A 226 -1.23 -22.38 15.55
CA ILE A 226 -2.44 -21.90 16.26
C ILE A 226 -2.05 -21.10 17.51
N ALA A 227 -1.04 -21.52 18.26
CA ALA A 227 -0.55 -20.76 19.41
C ALA A 227 0.00 -19.40 19.01
N LEU A 228 0.76 -19.32 17.88
CA LEU A 228 1.22 -18.07 17.29
C LEU A 228 0.03 -17.19 16.90
N TRP A 229 -0.97 -17.74 16.22
CA TRP A 229 -2.16 -17.01 15.80
C TRP A 229 -2.93 -16.43 17.00
N ILE A 230 -3.19 -17.26 18.03
CA ILE A 230 -3.85 -16.81 19.26
C ILE A 230 -3.05 -15.65 19.89
N PHE A 231 -1.74 -15.79 20.00
CA PHE A 231 -0.88 -14.76 20.55
C PHE A 231 -0.99 -13.43 19.80
N VAL A 232 -0.96 -13.47 18.46
CA VAL A 232 -1.08 -12.28 17.61
C VAL A 232 -2.48 -11.65 17.72
N ILE A 233 -3.55 -12.46 17.76
CA ILE A 233 -4.91 -11.94 17.93
C ILE A 233 -5.13 -11.33 19.33
N VAL A 234 -4.61 -11.95 20.38
CA VAL A 234 -4.66 -11.37 21.74
C VAL A 234 -3.97 -10.02 21.78
N ILE A 235 -2.82 -9.89 21.12
CA ILE A 235 -2.13 -8.60 20.99
C ILE A 235 -3.02 -7.58 20.27
N ALA A 236 -3.65 -7.95 19.14
CA ALA A 236 -4.55 -7.05 18.43
C ALA A 236 -5.70 -6.57 19.33
N ILE A 237 -6.32 -7.46 20.09
CA ILE A 237 -7.41 -7.12 21.02
C ILE A 237 -6.92 -6.18 22.13
N VAL A 238 -5.72 -6.41 22.66
CA VAL A 238 -5.14 -5.56 23.73
C VAL A 238 -4.79 -4.16 23.20
N PHE A 239 -4.20 -4.06 21.99
CA PHE A 239 -3.77 -2.78 21.42
C PHE A 239 -4.93 -1.94 20.89
N PHE A 240 -5.86 -2.55 20.17
CA PHE A 240 -6.95 -1.81 19.51
C PHE A 240 -8.27 -1.82 20.29
N GLY A 241 -8.38 -2.64 21.31
CA GLY A 241 -9.50 -2.63 22.26
C GLY A 241 -10.87 -2.72 21.60
N LYS A 242 -11.78 -1.84 22.05
CA LYS A 242 -13.19 -1.84 21.60
C LYS A 242 -13.33 -1.60 20.09
N ASP A 243 -12.53 -0.73 19.52
CA ASP A 243 -12.63 -0.35 18.10
C ASP A 243 -12.47 -1.57 17.17
N PHE A 244 -11.68 -2.56 17.59
CA PHE A 244 -11.48 -3.78 16.83
C PHE A 244 -12.60 -4.82 17.11
N TYR A 245 -12.83 -5.21 18.36
CA TYR A 245 -13.75 -6.33 18.63
C TYR A 245 -15.25 -5.98 18.51
N THR A 246 -15.61 -4.68 18.50
CA THR A 246 -16.97 -4.25 18.19
C THR A 246 -17.17 -3.90 16.70
N SER A 247 -16.11 -3.99 15.89
CA SER A 247 -16.22 -3.76 14.45
C SER A 247 -17.13 -4.82 13.82
N GLY A 248 -17.98 -4.42 12.88
CA GLY A 248 -18.89 -5.34 12.17
C GLY A 248 -18.16 -6.46 11.41
N ASN A 249 -16.86 -6.29 11.17
CA ASN A 249 -16.04 -7.21 10.39
C ASN A 249 -15.07 -8.04 11.26
N PHE A 250 -15.12 -7.94 12.58
CA PHE A 250 -14.21 -8.65 13.50
C PHE A 250 -14.05 -10.14 13.16
N ALA A 251 -15.16 -10.87 13.04
CA ALA A 251 -15.14 -12.31 12.74
C ALA A 251 -14.51 -12.62 11.37
N TYR A 252 -14.67 -11.73 10.39
CA TYR A 252 -14.10 -11.90 9.05
C TYR A 252 -12.57 -11.66 9.04
N TYR A 253 -12.05 -10.72 9.83
CA TYR A 253 -10.60 -10.56 10.02
C TYR A 253 -9.98 -11.82 10.67
N LEU A 254 -10.63 -12.38 11.69
CA LEU A 254 -10.19 -13.63 12.31
C LEU A 254 -10.20 -14.77 11.28
N LEU A 255 -11.26 -14.89 10.50
CA LEU A 255 -11.40 -15.92 9.48
C LEU A 255 -10.28 -15.79 8.43
N ASN A 256 -10.07 -14.60 7.85
CA ASN A 256 -9.04 -14.36 6.85
C ASN A 256 -7.65 -14.72 7.38
N SER A 257 -7.33 -14.31 8.61
CA SER A 257 -6.03 -14.58 9.24
C SER A 257 -5.78 -16.07 9.52
N VAL A 258 -6.83 -16.86 9.87
CA VAL A 258 -6.70 -18.31 10.04
C VAL A 258 -6.37 -19.00 8.72
N PHE A 259 -7.02 -18.61 7.62
CA PHE A 259 -6.74 -19.22 6.32
C PHE A 259 -5.34 -18.87 5.82
N MET A 260 -4.87 -17.65 6.07
CA MET A 260 -3.48 -17.28 5.79
C MET A 260 -2.49 -18.07 6.64
N LEU A 261 -2.83 -18.37 7.90
CA LEU A 261 -2.02 -19.26 8.74
C LEU A 261 -1.88 -20.65 8.12
N PHE A 262 -2.96 -21.23 7.58
CA PHE A 262 -2.89 -22.54 6.92
C PHE A 262 -1.96 -22.51 5.71
N VAL A 263 -2.01 -21.45 4.91
CA VAL A 263 -1.07 -21.23 3.81
C VAL A 263 0.37 -21.15 4.33
N ALA A 264 0.60 -20.38 5.39
CA ALA A 264 1.94 -20.21 5.96
C ALA A 264 2.51 -21.51 6.54
N ILE A 265 1.69 -22.34 7.20
CA ILE A 265 2.11 -23.66 7.71
C ILE A 265 2.46 -24.59 6.55
N ALA A 266 1.60 -24.68 5.52
CA ALA A 266 1.85 -25.54 4.35
C ALA A 266 3.14 -25.14 3.62
N LEU A 267 3.34 -23.83 3.45
CA LEU A 267 4.56 -23.31 2.82
C LEU A 267 5.79 -23.49 3.69
N ALA A 268 5.68 -23.34 5.01
CA ALA A 268 6.77 -23.60 5.96
C ALA A 268 7.22 -25.06 5.92
N TYR A 269 6.27 -25.98 5.78
CA TYR A 269 6.58 -27.40 5.61
C TYR A 269 7.34 -27.65 4.31
N LEU A 270 6.87 -27.07 3.19
CA LEU A 270 7.54 -27.16 1.90
C LEU A 270 8.97 -26.60 1.98
N MET A 271 9.15 -25.41 2.55
CA MET A 271 10.49 -24.81 2.72
C MET A 271 11.42 -25.68 3.55
N GLY A 272 10.92 -26.26 4.64
CA GLY A 272 11.70 -27.16 5.49
C GLY A 272 12.07 -28.47 4.81
N THR A 273 11.24 -28.98 3.88
CA THR A 273 11.51 -30.20 3.10
C THR A 273 12.58 -29.98 2.04
N ILE A 274 12.58 -28.84 1.36
CA ILE A 274 13.54 -28.54 0.27
C ILE A 274 14.85 -27.94 0.76
N ALA A 275 14.89 -27.35 1.95
CA ALA A 275 16.08 -26.69 2.46
C ALA A 275 17.16 -27.69 2.89
N PRO A 276 18.40 -27.63 2.33
CA PRO A 276 19.46 -28.59 2.67
C PRO A 276 20.08 -28.35 4.05
N ASN A 277 20.03 -27.14 4.56
CA ASN A 277 20.57 -26.74 5.86
C ASN A 277 19.85 -25.49 6.42
N ARG A 278 20.20 -25.13 7.66
CA ARG A 278 19.56 -24.01 8.37
C ARG A 278 19.79 -22.65 7.72
N ASP A 279 20.97 -22.42 7.15
CA ASP A 279 21.31 -21.14 6.54
C ASP A 279 20.54 -20.97 5.21
N ALA A 280 20.46 -22.03 4.41
CA ALA A 280 19.65 -22.07 3.21
C ALA A 280 18.16 -21.87 3.54
N LEU A 281 17.65 -22.51 4.61
CA LEU A 281 16.27 -22.30 5.06
C LEU A 281 16.00 -20.85 5.41
N THR A 282 16.90 -20.22 6.16
CA THR A 282 16.74 -18.80 6.53
C THR A 282 16.70 -17.92 5.30
N GLY A 283 17.57 -18.16 4.31
CA GLY A 283 17.55 -17.46 3.03
C GLY A 283 16.25 -17.67 2.27
N ILE A 284 15.80 -18.90 2.12
CA ILE A 284 14.56 -19.27 1.43
C ILE A 284 13.36 -18.63 2.12
N ALA A 285 13.27 -18.72 3.45
CA ALA A 285 12.17 -18.14 4.22
C ALA A 285 12.11 -16.61 4.07
N ASN A 286 13.25 -15.91 4.08
CA ASN A 286 13.30 -14.47 3.85
C ASN A 286 12.89 -14.10 2.42
N ILE A 287 13.42 -14.76 1.40
CA ILE A 287 13.08 -14.47 0.02
C ILE A 287 11.60 -14.70 -0.24
N ILE A 288 11.05 -15.81 0.23
CA ILE A 288 9.64 -16.15 0.03
C ILE A 288 8.73 -15.18 0.81
N SER A 289 9.00 -14.95 2.10
CA SER A 289 8.13 -14.09 2.91
C SER A 289 8.16 -12.63 2.45
N LEU A 290 9.35 -12.07 2.19
CA LEU A 290 9.47 -10.71 1.67
C LEU A 290 8.93 -10.59 0.25
N GLY A 291 9.32 -11.50 -0.65
CA GLY A 291 8.88 -11.48 -2.04
C GLY A 291 7.36 -11.59 -2.18
N MET A 292 6.74 -12.52 -1.44
CA MET A 292 5.27 -12.65 -1.43
C MET A 292 4.57 -11.44 -0.82
N CYS A 293 5.13 -10.81 0.22
CA CYS A 293 4.53 -9.64 0.85
C CYS A 293 4.70 -8.37 0.00
N PHE A 294 5.83 -8.20 -0.69
CA PHE A 294 6.01 -7.09 -1.62
C PHE A 294 5.09 -7.22 -2.83
N LEU A 295 5.10 -8.36 -3.49
CA LEU A 295 4.28 -8.59 -4.69
C LEU A 295 2.80 -8.82 -4.36
N GLY A 296 2.48 -9.34 -3.18
CA GLY A 296 1.12 -9.67 -2.79
C GLY A 296 0.29 -8.51 -2.23
N GLY A 297 0.87 -7.33 -2.02
CA GLY A 297 0.11 -6.16 -1.57
C GLY A 297 0.27 -5.81 -0.09
N ALA A 298 1.01 -6.60 0.70
CA ALA A 298 1.16 -6.34 2.13
C ALA A 298 2.04 -5.12 2.42
N PHE A 299 3.20 -4.97 1.73
CA PHE A 299 4.10 -3.82 1.91
C PHE A 299 3.80 -2.66 0.95
N VAL A 300 3.35 -2.98 -0.24
CA VAL A 300 2.94 -2.00 -1.25
C VAL A 300 1.47 -2.25 -1.57
N PRO A 301 0.55 -1.33 -1.21
CA PRO A 301 -0.87 -1.51 -1.49
C PRO A 301 -1.14 -1.85 -2.95
N LEU A 302 -2.09 -2.74 -3.20
CA LEU A 302 -2.41 -3.25 -4.55
C LEU A 302 -2.81 -2.12 -5.53
N GLU A 303 -3.36 -1.04 -5.03
CA GLU A 303 -3.79 0.12 -5.84
C GLU A 303 -2.60 0.84 -6.51
N PHE A 304 -1.43 0.86 -5.88
CA PHE A 304 -0.21 1.49 -6.43
C PHE A 304 0.58 0.58 -7.38
N MET A 305 0.15 -0.67 -7.55
CA MET A 305 0.82 -1.60 -8.46
C MET A 305 0.32 -1.45 -9.89
N GLY A 306 1.24 -1.52 -10.87
CA GLY A 306 0.90 -1.60 -12.28
C GLY A 306 0.11 -2.87 -12.64
N ASN A 307 -0.63 -2.84 -13.73
CA ASN A 307 -1.51 -3.96 -14.13
C ASN A 307 -0.75 -5.27 -14.37
N ASP A 308 0.46 -5.21 -14.91
CA ASP A 308 1.29 -6.39 -15.16
C ASP A 308 1.74 -7.05 -13.84
N VAL A 309 2.13 -6.24 -12.85
CA VAL A 309 2.49 -6.72 -11.52
C VAL A 309 1.28 -7.34 -10.84
N LYS A 310 0.10 -6.70 -10.91
CA LYS A 310 -1.16 -7.24 -10.38
C LYS A 310 -1.51 -8.59 -11.00
N ALA A 311 -1.27 -8.78 -12.30
CA ALA A 311 -1.52 -10.05 -12.96
C ALA A 311 -0.63 -11.18 -12.40
N VAL A 312 0.65 -10.90 -12.17
CA VAL A 312 1.58 -11.85 -11.54
C VAL A 312 1.23 -12.10 -10.07
N SER A 313 0.84 -11.06 -9.35
CA SER A 313 0.49 -11.14 -7.92
C SER A 313 -0.66 -12.11 -7.64
N GLN A 314 -1.59 -12.27 -8.57
CA GLN A 314 -2.72 -13.20 -8.44
C GLN A 314 -2.30 -14.67 -8.28
N PHE A 315 -1.07 -15.01 -8.67
CA PHE A 315 -0.48 -16.34 -8.43
C PHE A 315 0.15 -16.49 -7.04
N LEU A 316 -0.01 -15.49 -6.18
CA LEU A 316 0.51 -15.49 -4.80
C LEU A 316 -0.65 -15.51 -3.79
N PRO A 317 -0.58 -16.35 -2.73
CA PRO A 317 -1.65 -16.41 -1.73
C PRO A 317 -1.81 -15.11 -0.95
N VAL A 318 -0.73 -14.35 -0.75
CA VAL A 318 -0.76 -13.05 -0.04
C VAL A 318 -1.64 -12.05 -0.78
N TYR A 319 -1.66 -12.04 -2.12
CA TYR A 319 -2.55 -11.19 -2.91
C TYR A 319 -4.03 -11.39 -2.54
N TRP A 320 -4.47 -12.64 -2.38
CA TRP A 320 -5.85 -12.96 -2.07
C TRP A 320 -6.19 -12.65 -0.62
N TYR A 321 -5.22 -12.77 0.27
CA TYR A 321 -5.34 -12.33 1.66
C TYR A 321 -5.52 -10.81 1.74
N GLU A 322 -4.68 -10.03 1.04
CA GLU A 322 -4.77 -8.57 1.02
C GLU A 322 -6.04 -8.09 0.32
N LYS A 323 -6.44 -8.72 -0.78
CA LYS A 323 -7.71 -8.42 -1.42
C LYS A 323 -8.91 -8.63 -0.48
N ALA A 324 -8.86 -9.66 0.35
CA ALA A 324 -9.88 -9.86 1.40
C ALA A 324 -9.82 -8.77 2.47
N ASN A 325 -8.62 -8.35 2.90
CA ASN A 325 -8.44 -7.26 3.86
C ASN A 325 -8.93 -5.92 3.31
N ASP A 326 -8.65 -5.59 2.05
CA ASP A 326 -9.12 -4.36 1.41
C ASP A 326 -10.66 -4.32 1.37
N ILE A 327 -11.32 -5.45 1.06
CA ILE A 327 -12.79 -5.56 1.14
C ILE A 327 -13.29 -5.30 2.57
N LEU A 328 -12.60 -5.81 3.60
CA LEU A 328 -12.99 -5.60 4.99
C LEU A 328 -12.74 -4.16 5.46
N ALA A 329 -11.72 -3.50 4.95
CA ALA A 329 -11.40 -2.11 5.22
C ALA A 329 -12.39 -1.16 4.56
N ASP A 330 -12.70 -1.40 3.27
CA ASP A 330 -13.62 -0.58 2.48
C ASP A 330 -15.05 -0.53 3.08
N PHE A 331 -15.54 -1.64 3.63
CA PHE A 331 -16.92 -1.75 4.09
C PHE A 331 -17.00 -1.98 5.60
N GLY A 332 -17.62 -1.07 6.33
CA GLY A 332 -17.91 -1.26 7.77
C GLY A 332 -18.83 -2.46 8.05
N HIS A 333 -19.72 -2.79 7.09
CA HIS A 333 -20.53 -4.00 7.07
C HIS A 333 -20.56 -4.57 5.65
N LEU A 334 -20.23 -5.84 5.51
CA LEU A 334 -20.16 -6.51 4.21
C LEU A 334 -21.55 -6.63 3.55
N THR A 335 -21.67 -6.07 2.36
CA THR A 335 -22.82 -6.29 1.46
C THR A 335 -22.83 -7.73 0.93
N ALA A 336 -23.93 -8.19 0.34
CA ALA A 336 -24.03 -9.54 -0.24
C ALA A 336 -22.97 -9.77 -1.34
N SER A 337 -22.70 -8.76 -2.18
CA SER A 337 -21.66 -8.82 -3.21
C SER A 337 -20.26 -8.89 -2.62
N ALA A 338 -19.94 -8.03 -1.63
CA ALA A 338 -18.67 -8.01 -0.95
C ALA A 338 -18.38 -9.33 -0.21
N LYS A 339 -19.41 -9.94 0.41
CA LYS A 339 -19.29 -11.30 1.00
C LYS A 339 -18.91 -12.35 -0.02
N GLY A 340 -19.51 -12.29 -1.23
CA GLY A 340 -19.17 -13.22 -2.31
C GLY A 340 -17.70 -13.10 -2.72
N GLN A 341 -17.19 -11.87 -2.91
CA GLN A 341 -15.80 -11.62 -3.25
C GLN A 341 -14.83 -12.03 -2.12
N PHE A 342 -15.19 -11.75 -0.86
CA PHE A 342 -14.43 -12.17 0.31
C PHE A 342 -14.31 -13.70 0.38
N LEU A 343 -15.43 -14.42 0.24
CA LEU A 343 -15.43 -15.89 0.25
C LEU A 343 -14.61 -16.47 -0.91
N GLN A 344 -14.68 -15.87 -2.09
CA GLN A 344 -13.84 -16.27 -3.22
C GLN A 344 -12.35 -16.15 -2.86
N ALA A 345 -11.93 -15.04 -2.24
CA ALA A 345 -10.55 -14.84 -1.84
C ALA A 345 -10.09 -15.89 -0.81
N ILE A 346 -10.95 -16.23 0.17
CA ILE A 346 -10.70 -17.29 1.14
C ILE A 346 -10.55 -18.65 0.48
N MET A 347 -11.45 -18.99 -0.45
CA MET A 347 -11.41 -20.28 -1.16
C MET A 347 -10.13 -20.43 -1.98
N ILE A 348 -9.65 -19.34 -2.60
CA ILE A 348 -8.39 -19.37 -3.34
C ILE A 348 -7.19 -19.57 -2.41
N GLN A 349 -7.17 -18.94 -1.22
CA GLN A 349 -6.15 -19.20 -0.20
C GLN A 349 -6.11 -20.70 0.19
N LEU A 350 -7.28 -21.34 0.36
CA LEU A 350 -7.35 -22.78 0.62
C LEU A 350 -6.77 -23.63 -0.52
N VAL A 351 -7.05 -23.25 -1.76
CA VAL A 351 -6.46 -23.93 -2.94
C VAL A 351 -4.94 -23.83 -2.91
N PHE A 352 -4.37 -22.67 -2.57
CA PHE A 352 -2.93 -22.50 -2.41
C PHE A 352 -2.37 -23.39 -1.29
N ALA A 353 -3.03 -23.43 -0.13
CA ALA A 353 -2.62 -24.28 0.98
C ALA A 353 -2.60 -25.76 0.56
N ALA A 354 -3.67 -26.23 -0.10
CA ALA A 354 -3.76 -27.59 -0.63
C ALA A 354 -2.68 -27.88 -1.67
N ALA A 355 -2.42 -26.93 -2.58
CA ALA A 355 -1.36 -27.08 -3.60
C ALA A 355 0.03 -27.22 -2.96
N PHE A 356 0.36 -26.43 -1.93
CA PHE A 356 1.62 -26.55 -1.21
C PHE A 356 1.75 -27.90 -0.47
N VAL A 357 0.66 -28.38 0.13
CA VAL A 357 0.64 -29.72 0.74
C VAL A 357 0.85 -30.82 -0.33
N CYS A 358 0.22 -30.71 -1.49
CA CYS A 358 0.44 -31.65 -2.60
C CYS A 358 1.89 -31.63 -3.09
N LEU A 359 2.50 -30.44 -3.19
CA LEU A 359 3.92 -30.32 -3.57
C LEU A 359 4.83 -30.99 -2.56
N VAL A 360 4.56 -30.85 -1.26
CA VAL A 360 5.32 -31.56 -0.23
C VAL A 360 5.25 -33.07 -0.42
N LEU A 361 4.06 -33.62 -0.67
CA LEU A 361 3.87 -35.06 -0.86
C LEU A 361 4.57 -35.62 -2.12
N VAL A 362 4.87 -34.76 -3.09
CA VAL A 362 5.61 -35.14 -4.30
C VAL A 362 7.14 -35.09 -4.07
N VAL A 363 7.59 -34.18 -3.20
CA VAL A 363 9.02 -33.97 -2.92
C VAL A 363 9.55 -34.95 -1.86
N GLU A 364 8.71 -35.42 -0.92
CA GLU A 364 9.04 -36.49 0.06
C GLU A 364 9.10 -37.87 -0.59
#